data_d2b57f3c68bf56d1e83d72196f802fe0
#
_entry.id   d2b57f3c68bf56d1e83d72196f802fe0
#
_cell.length_a   1.000
_cell.length_b   1.000
_cell.length_c   1.000
_cell.angle_alpha   90.00
_cell.angle_beta   90.00
_cell.angle_gamma   90.00
#
_symmetry.space_group_name_H-M   'P 1'
#
loop_
_entity.id
_entity.type
_entity.pdbx_description
1 polymer ?
#
loop_
_entity_poly.entity_id
_entity_poly.type
_entity_poly.pdbx_seq_one_letter_code
_entity_poly.pdbx_strand_id
1 'polypeptide(L)'
;TNNLRGNLERELTALTVTRANRLGDLLDTQINTLTTLTLNNSLLLGIIEQNQSYKNNAAATQIEIDTKDKIWQTADSTNNNSDPLVREHLTNSAALNLFEYQKTFPDNIEVFVTDIHGALVGTTNRTSDYYQADETWWQAAYNNGQGAVYISDPQLDESTGKLGIQFALPLRNHSTGKIIGILRTTYILTPLNAALQAEIGETSETDMFIPGE
;
A
#
# COMPACT_ATOMS: atom_id res chain seq x y z
N THR A 1 3.94 8.69 -49.04
CA THR A 1 3.57 9.34 -47.75
C THR A 1 2.58 8.50 -46.92
N ASN A 2 1.52 7.95 -47.54
CA ASN A 2 0.49 7.17 -46.83
C ASN A 2 1.04 5.86 -46.22
N ASN A 3 1.95 5.15 -46.91
CA ASN A 3 2.55 3.92 -46.41
C ASN A 3 3.49 4.17 -45.19
N LEU A 4 4.21 5.30 -45.22
CA LEU A 4 5.11 5.67 -44.12
C LEU A 4 4.32 6.00 -42.86
N ARG A 5 3.23 6.75 -42.97
CA ARG A 5 2.34 7.09 -41.87
C ARG A 5 1.67 5.85 -41.27
N GLY A 6 1.15 4.94 -42.12
CA GLY A 6 0.53 3.71 -41.66
C GLY A 6 1.52 2.73 -41.01
N ASN A 7 2.81 2.75 -41.39
CA ASN A 7 3.85 1.98 -40.74
C ASN A 7 4.16 2.56 -39.33
N LEU A 8 4.33 3.89 -39.25
CA LEU A 8 4.60 4.58 -38.00
C LEU A 8 3.45 4.38 -36.98
N GLU A 9 2.19 4.52 -37.45
CA GLU A 9 1.02 4.27 -36.57
C GLU A 9 1.00 2.84 -36.04
N ARG A 10 1.35 1.84 -36.84
CA ARG A 10 1.44 0.44 -36.38
C ARG A 10 2.58 0.22 -35.38
N GLU A 11 3.75 0.80 -35.62
CA GLU A 11 4.89 0.73 -34.72
C GLU A 11 4.58 1.40 -33.39
N LEU A 12 3.99 2.59 -33.39
CA LEU A 12 3.58 3.29 -32.17
C LEU A 12 2.51 2.50 -31.39
N THR A 13 1.53 1.93 -32.08
CA THR A 13 0.51 1.09 -31.43
C THR A 13 1.13 -0.15 -30.80
N ALA A 14 2.00 -0.86 -31.54
CA ALA A 14 2.70 -2.04 -31.01
C ALA A 14 3.56 -1.70 -29.79
N LEU A 15 4.28 -0.59 -29.82
CA LEU A 15 5.09 -0.12 -28.70
C LEU A 15 4.22 0.23 -27.49
N THR A 16 3.11 0.92 -27.70
CA THR A 16 2.17 1.28 -26.63
C THR A 16 1.57 0.03 -25.97
N VAL A 17 1.13 -0.95 -26.75
CA VAL A 17 0.60 -2.23 -26.26
C VAL A 17 1.68 -2.98 -25.46
N THR A 18 2.90 -3.04 -25.97
CA THR A 18 4.01 -3.72 -25.26
C THR A 18 4.29 -3.07 -23.90
N ARG A 19 4.26 -1.74 -23.85
CA ARG A 19 4.47 -1.00 -22.58
C ARG A 19 3.32 -1.20 -21.61
N ALA A 20 2.09 -1.15 -22.08
CA ALA A 20 0.92 -1.40 -21.23
C ALA A 20 0.96 -2.82 -20.63
N ASN A 21 1.31 -3.83 -21.43
CA ASN A 21 1.48 -5.20 -20.94
C ASN A 21 2.60 -5.28 -19.88
N ARG A 22 3.75 -4.66 -20.13
CA ARG A 22 4.86 -4.64 -19.19
C ARG A 22 4.52 -3.95 -17.86
N LEU A 23 3.75 -2.85 -17.94
CA LEU A 23 3.22 -2.20 -16.74
C LEU A 23 2.31 -3.15 -15.97
N GLY A 24 1.38 -3.82 -16.65
CA GLY A 24 0.52 -4.84 -16.05
C GLY A 24 1.32 -5.93 -15.34
N ASP A 25 2.33 -6.50 -16.00
CA ASP A 25 3.20 -7.53 -15.44
C ASP A 25 3.95 -7.05 -14.17
N LEU A 26 4.37 -5.78 -14.15
CA LEU A 26 5.04 -5.19 -12.98
C LEU A 26 4.08 -4.99 -11.80
N LEU A 27 2.85 -4.51 -12.07
CA LEU A 27 1.81 -4.37 -11.05
C LEU A 27 1.41 -5.73 -10.49
N ASP A 28 1.23 -6.74 -11.34
CA ASP A 28 0.93 -8.12 -10.93
C ASP A 28 2.08 -8.71 -10.10
N THR A 29 3.33 -8.45 -10.48
CA THR A 29 4.51 -8.87 -9.71
C THR A 29 4.51 -8.22 -8.34
N GLN A 30 4.19 -6.93 -8.24
CA GLN A 30 4.11 -6.22 -6.97
C GLN A 30 3.00 -6.79 -6.08
N ILE A 31 1.80 -7.04 -6.63
CA ILE A 31 0.69 -7.66 -5.91
C ILE A 31 1.09 -9.06 -5.39
N ASN A 32 1.71 -9.88 -6.25
CA ASN A 32 2.16 -11.22 -5.87
C ASN A 32 3.21 -11.16 -4.76
N THR A 33 4.15 -10.21 -4.83
CA THR A 33 5.16 -10.01 -3.79
C THR A 33 4.52 -9.60 -2.47
N LEU A 34 3.58 -8.65 -2.49
CA LEU A 34 2.82 -8.24 -1.29
C LEU A 34 1.96 -9.38 -0.73
N THR A 35 1.42 -10.23 -1.60
CA THR A 35 0.64 -11.40 -1.19
C THR A 35 1.46 -12.35 -0.33
N THR A 36 2.80 -12.40 -0.47
CA THR A 36 3.65 -13.21 0.41
C THR A 36 3.57 -12.77 1.87
N LEU A 37 3.38 -11.48 2.15
CA LEU A 37 3.16 -10.99 3.52
C LEU A 37 1.87 -11.50 4.14
N THR A 38 0.83 -11.75 3.32
CA THR A 38 -0.44 -12.33 3.81
C THR A 38 -0.30 -13.76 4.32
N LEU A 39 0.82 -14.41 4.02
CA LEU A 39 1.16 -15.76 4.48
C LEU A 39 2.03 -15.76 5.75
N ASN A 40 2.45 -14.59 6.23
CA ASN A 40 3.30 -14.46 7.41
C ASN A 40 2.49 -14.67 8.69
N ASN A 41 2.64 -15.84 9.30
CA ASN A 41 1.90 -16.21 10.51
C ASN A 41 2.15 -15.26 11.68
N SER A 42 3.36 -14.74 11.86
CA SER A 42 3.68 -13.81 12.94
C SER A 42 2.93 -12.48 12.77
N LEU A 43 2.86 -11.99 11.53
CA LEU A 43 2.07 -10.79 11.19
C LEU A 43 0.58 -11.01 11.46
N LEU A 44 0.04 -12.13 10.97
CA LEU A 44 -1.38 -12.45 11.16
C LEU A 44 -1.74 -12.65 12.63
N LEU A 45 -0.87 -13.25 13.44
CA LEU A 45 -1.09 -13.41 14.89
C LEU A 45 -1.17 -12.05 15.58
N GLY A 46 -0.28 -11.11 15.30
CA GLY A 46 -0.34 -9.76 15.87
C GLY A 46 -1.66 -9.04 15.56
N ILE A 47 -2.17 -9.19 14.34
CA ILE A 47 -3.46 -8.62 13.94
C ILE A 47 -4.62 -9.31 14.69
N ILE A 48 -4.58 -10.63 14.80
CA ILE A 48 -5.61 -11.41 15.52
C ILE A 48 -5.62 -11.03 17.00
N GLU A 49 -4.46 -10.91 17.64
CA GLU A 49 -4.32 -10.50 19.04
C GLU A 49 -4.90 -9.11 19.27
N GLN A 50 -4.60 -8.14 18.41
CA GLN A 50 -5.18 -6.81 18.51
C GLN A 50 -6.71 -6.84 18.34
N ASN A 51 -7.23 -7.54 17.33
CA ASN A 51 -8.68 -7.71 17.16
C ASN A 51 -9.36 -8.32 18.40
N GLN A 52 -8.70 -9.26 19.08
CA GLN A 52 -9.21 -9.90 20.30
C GLN A 52 -9.08 -9.04 21.54
N SER A 53 -8.20 -8.04 21.55
CA SER A 53 -7.99 -7.16 22.69
C SER A 53 -9.19 -6.23 22.95
N TYR A 54 -9.97 -5.95 21.93
CA TYR A 54 -11.15 -5.10 22.06
C TYR A 54 -12.27 -5.80 22.81
N LYS A 55 -12.90 -5.05 23.71
CA LYS A 55 -14.13 -5.51 24.37
C LYS A 55 -15.21 -5.62 23.29
N ASN A 56 -16.10 -6.64 23.42
CA ASN A 56 -17.22 -6.88 22.49
C ASN A 56 -18.28 -5.75 22.53
N ASN A 57 -17.83 -4.51 22.34
CA ASN A 57 -18.64 -3.31 22.34
C ASN A 57 -18.05 -2.32 21.31
N ALA A 58 -18.72 -2.21 20.17
CA ALA A 58 -18.27 -1.39 19.06
C ALA A 58 -18.02 0.09 19.45
N ALA A 59 -18.91 0.66 20.28
CA ALA A 59 -18.76 2.06 20.72
C ALA A 59 -17.52 2.25 21.61
N ALA A 60 -17.26 1.31 22.54
CA ALA A 60 -16.08 1.36 23.39
C ALA A 60 -14.78 1.16 22.58
N THR A 61 -14.80 0.27 21.58
CA THR A 61 -13.69 0.06 20.64
C THR A 61 -13.39 1.34 19.87
N GLN A 62 -14.41 1.99 19.31
CA GLN A 62 -14.21 3.23 18.57
C GLN A 62 -13.63 4.36 19.45
N ILE A 63 -14.13 4.53 20.68
CA ILE A 63 -13.60 5.52 21.62
C ILE A 63 -12.12 5.25 21.94
N GLU A 64 -11.73 3.99 22.09
CA GLU A 64 -10.32 3.61 22.30
C GLU A 64 -9.47 3.98 21.10
N ILE A 65 -9.93 3.65 19.89
CA ILE A 65 -9.25 3.96 18.63
C ILE A 65 -9.11 5.47 18.45
N ASP A 66 -10.19 6.24 18.63
CA ASP A 66 -10.19 7.71 18.51
C ASP A 66 -9.23 8.36 19.53
N THR A 67 -9.08 7.76 20.71
CA THR A 67 -8.15 8.23 21.73
C THR A 67 -6.70 8.01 21.31
N LYS A 68 -6.39 6.82 20.77
CA LYS A 68 -5.06 6.49 20.25
C LYS A 68 -4.72 7.35 19.03
N ASP A 69 -5.70 7.58 18.16
CA ASP A 69 -5.53 8.41 16.98
C ASP A 69 -5.14 9.85 17.32
N LYS A 70 -5.79 10.47 18.32
CA LYS A 70 -5.40 11.80 18.80
C LYS A 70 -3.98 11.86 19.36
N ILE A 71 -3.55 10.82 20.08
CA ILE A 71 -2.18 10.71 20.59
C ILE A 71 -1.21 10.62 19.41
N TRP A 72 -1.53 9.79 18.42
CA TRP A 72 -0.71 9.58 17.23
C TRP A 72 -0.55 10.86 16.42
N GLN A 73 -1.65 11.54 16.08
CA GLN A 73 -1.64 12.81 15.35
C GLN A 73 -0.85 13.89 16.09
N THR A 74 -0.93 13.92 17.43
CA THR A 74 -0.11 14.84 18.26
C THR A 74 1.38 14.50 18.13
N ALA A 75 1.73 13.22 18.18
CA ALA A 75 3.10 12.77 18.01
C ALA A 75 3.62 13.06 16.59
N ASP A 76 2.76 12.89 15.56
CA ASP A 76 3.11 13.19 14.18
C ASP A 76 3.36 14.69 13.98
N SER A 77 2.46 15.55 14.40
CA SER A 77 2.58 17.01 14.26
C SER A 77 3.81 17.59 14.99
N THR A 78 4.29 16.91 16.03
CA THR A 78 5.49 17.28 16.79
C THR A 78 6.75 16.49 16.38
N ASN A 79 6.64 15.62 15.37
CA ASN A 79 7.70 14.71 14.93
C ASN A 79 8.29 13.86 16.08
N ASN A 80 7.44 13.37 16.99
CA ASN A 80 7.82 12.64 18.17
C ASN A 80 7.71 11.11 18.00
N ASN A 81 8.76 10.48 17.50
CA ASN A 81 8.85 9.01 17.42
C ASN A 81 9.13 8.33 18.79
N SER A 82 9.37 9.10 19.85
CA SER A 82 9.59 8.57 21.21
C SER A 82 8.29 8.40 21.98
N ASP A 83 7.16 8.86 21.47
CA ASP A 83 5.86 8.57 22.06
C ASP A 83 5.68 7.06 22.24
N PRO A 84 5.22 6.57 23.41
CA PRO A 84 5.10 5.14 23.68
C PRO A 84 4.22 4.39 22.66
N LEU A 85 3.11 4.98 22.22
CA LEU A 85 2.20 4.38 21.23
C LEU A 85 2.90 4.27 19.87
N VAL A 86 3.53 5.36 19.40
CA VAL A 86 4.25 5.38 18.12
C VAL A 86 5.40 4.37 18.15
N ARG A 87 6.20 4.38 19.21
CA ARG A 87 7.34 3.46 19.34
C ARG A 87 6.90 2.00 19.34
N GLU A 88 5.80 1.67 20.04
CA GLU A 88 5.25 0.31 20.04
C GLU A 88 4.94 -0.16 18.62
N HIS A 89 4.25 0.66 17.83
CA HIS A 89 3.83 0.30 16.46
C HIS A 89 4.96 0.34 15.43
N LEU A 90 6.09 0.98 15.76
CA LEU A 90 7.32 0.96 14.95
C LEU A 90 8.26 -0.19 15.31
N THR A 91 8.06 -0.87 16.47
CA THR A 91 9.05 -1.84 16.98
C THR A 91 8.46 -3.17 17.44
N ASN A 92 7.14 -3.35 17.38
CA ASN A 92 6.52 -4.63 17.68
C ASN A 92 6.84 -5.70 16.62
N SER A 93 6.44 -6.95 16.85
CA SER A 93 6.73 -8.06 15.94
C SER A 93 6.14 -7.87 14.55
N ALA A 94 4.97 -7.23 14.43
CA ALA A 94 4.37 -6.92 13.13
C ALA A 94 5.24 -5.92 12.36
N ALA A 95 5.60 -4.79 12.99
CA ALA A 95 6.45 -3.77 12.40
C ALA A 95 7.82 -4.33 11.95
N LEU A 96 8.45 -5.19 12.77
CA LEU A 96 9.72 -5.82 12.42
C LEU A 96 9.61 -6.72 11.17
N ASN A 97 8.52 -7.48 11.02
CA ASN A 97 8.28 -8.27 9.81
C ASN A 97 8.09 -7.39 8.57
N LEU A 98 7.36 -6.28 8.71
CA LEU A 98 7.16 -5.31 7.63
C LEU A 98 8.47 -4.62 7.25
N PHE A 99 9.31 -4.30 8.24
CA PHE A 99 10.61 -3.68 8.03
C PHE A 99 11.57 -4.61 7.26
N GLU A 100 11.62 -5.90 7.59
CA GLU A 100 12.42 -6.88 6.83
C GLU A 100 11.93 -7.04 5.39
N TYR A 101 10.61 -6.96 5.18
CA TYR A 101 10.05 -6.91 3.83
C TYR A 101 10.49 -5.65 3.09
N GLN A 102 10.33 -4.47 3.68
CA GLN A 102 10.73 -3.20 3.08
C GLN A 102 12.23 -3.16 2.76
N LYS A 103 13.07 -3.70 3.62
CA LYS A 103 14.50 -3.83 3.39
C LYS A 103 14.84 -4.72 2.21
N THR A 104 14.06 -5.78 1.98
CA THR A 104 14.20 -6.68 0.84
C THR A 104 13.68 -6.06 -0.45
N PHE A 105 12.61 -5.27 -0.35
CA PHE A 105 11.94 -4.61 -1.46
C PHE A 105 11.86 -3.09 -1.22
N PRO A 106 12.99 -2.35 -1.36
CA PRO A 106 13.14 -0.98 -0.91
C PRO A 106 12.32 0.06 -1.68
N ASP A 107 11.74 -0.33 -2.81
CA ASP A 107 10.81 0.52 -3.55
C ASP A 107 9.45 0.66 -2.87
N ASN A 108 9.18 -0.17 -1.86
CA ASN A 108 8.05 0.00 -0.94
C ASN A 108 8.48 0.96 0.19
N ILE A 109 8.27 2.24 0.02
CA ILE A 109 8.77 3.30 0.91
C ILE A 109 7.99 3.41 2.23
N GLU A 110 6.79 2.90 2.27
CA GLU A 110 5.95 2.80 3.44
C GLU A 110 5.18 1.48 3.39
N VAL A 111 5.22 0.71 4.48
CA VAL A 111 4.45 -0.54 4.60
C VAL A 111 3.84 -0.61 5.99
N PHE A 112 2.54 -0.81 6.06
CA PHE A 112 1.84 -0.98 7.34
C PHE A 112 0.63 -1.91 7.24
N VAL A 113 0.15 -2.35 8.38
CA VAL A 113 -1.05 -3.16 8.52
C VAL A 113 -1.99 -2.57 9.55
N THR A 114 -3.27 -2.67 9.27
CA THR A 114 -4.35 -2.34 10.19
C THR A 114 -5.07 -3.61 10.63
N ASP A 115 -5.77 -3.52 11.74
CA ASP A 115 -6.77 -4.50 12.14
C ASP A 115 -8.10 -4.33 11.37
N ILE A 116 -9.12 -5.13 11.75
CA ILE A 116 -10.44 -5.09 11.11
C ILE A 116 -11.21 -3.79 11.36
N HIS A 117 -10.82 -3.02 12.37
CA HIS A 117 -11.41 -1.72 12.71
C HIS A 117 -10.67 -0.56 12.06
N GLY A 118 -9.59 -0.81 11.32
CA GLY A 118 -8.75 0.21 10.71
C GLY A 118 -7.70 0.83 11.63
N ALA A 119 -7.53 0.32 12.82
CA ALA A 119 -6.48 0.76 13.73
C ALA A 119 -5.12 0.15 13.33
N LEU A 120 -4.04 0.94 13.36
CA LEU A 120 -2.70 0.44 13.08
C LEU A 120 -2.33 -0.71 14.01
N VAL A 121 -1.69 -1.75 13.46
CA VAL A 121 -1.07 -2.86 14.19
C VAL A 121 0.44 -2.76 14.16
N GLY A 122 1.01 -2.41 13.03
CA GLY A 122 2.45 -2.20 12.86
C GLY A 122 2.74 -1.46 11.57
N THR A 123 3.81 -0.68 11.57
CA THR A 123 4.20 0.16 10.44
C THR A 123 5.71 0.31 10.36
N THR A 124 6.24 0.51 9.14
CA THR A 124 7.67 0.79 8.93
C THR A 124 8.02 2.26 9.18
N ASN A 125 7.06 3.16 9.00
CA ASN A 125 7.22 4.61 9.20
C ASN A 125 6.02 5.13 10.00
N ARG A 126 6.17 6.27 10.67
CA ARG A 126 5.01 6.92 11.27
C ARG A 126 4.09 7.45 10.16
N THR A 127 2.84 6.99 10.15
CA THR A 127 1.74 7.51 9.32
C THR A 127 1.21 8.84 9.90
N SER A 128 0.42 9.59 9.13
CA SER A 128 -0.24 10.83 9.59
C SER A 128 -1.20 10.59 10.76
N ASP A 129 -1.86 9.43 10.78
CA ASP A 129 -2.89 9.05 11.74
C ASP A 129 -2.80 7.56 12.09
N TYR A 130 -3.47 7.20 13.17
CA TYR A 130 -3.58 5.83 13.68
C TYR A 130 -4.80 5.10 13.11
N TYR A 131 -5.90 5.84 12.89
CA TYR A 131 -7.15 5.31 12.38
C TYR A 131 -7.19 5.46 10.85
N GLN A 132 -7.43 4.39 10.14
CA GLN A 132 -7.32 4.30 8.68
C GLN A 132 -8.62 3.86 7.99
N ALA A 133 -9.67 3.45 8.76
CA ALA A 133 -10.88 2.93 8.14
C ALA A 133 -11.79 4.01 7.51
N ASP A 134 -11.53 5.27 7.76
CA ASP A 134 -12.16 6.42 7.10
C ASP A 134 -11.52 6.73 5.73
N GLU A 135 -10.36 6.16 5.46
CA GLU A 135 -9.63 6.32 4.21
C GLU A 135 -10.27 5.56 3.04
N THR A 136 -10.32 6.20 1.88
CA THR A 136 -10.93 5.62 0.66
C THR A 136 -10.26 4.32 0.25
N TRP A 137 -8.93 4.25 0.34
CA TRP A 137 -8.17 3.05 0.00
C TRP A 137 -8.50 1.87 0.94
N TRP A 138 -8.71 2.14 2.23
CA TRP A 138 -9.05 1.12 3.21
C TRP A 138 -10.45 0.56 2.96
N GLN A 139 -11.41 1.45 2.73
CA GLN A 139 -12.80 1.08 2.42
C GLN A 139 -12.88 0.26 1.13
N ALA A 140 -12.12 0.64 0.09
CA ALA A 140 -12.05 -0.09 -1.16
C ALA A 140 -11.43 -1.48 -0.97
N ALA A 141 -10.34 -1.59 -0.21
CA ALA A 141 -9.69 -2.87 0.07
C ALA A 141 -10.54 -3.78 0.97
N TYR A 142 -11.23 -3.23 1.97
CA TYR A 142 -12.15 -3.97 2.83
C TYR A 142 -13.40 -4.44 2.07
N ASN A 143 -13.92 -3.61 1.17
CA ASN A 143 -15.03 -3.90 0.27
C ASN A 143 -16.22 -4.58 0.99
N ASN A 144 -16.75 -3.95 2.02
CA ASN A 144 -17.86 -4.48 2.85
C ASN A 144 -17.61 -5.91 3.37
N GLY A 145 -16.38 -6.25 3.70
CA GLY A 145 -15.99 -7.57 4.20
C GLY A 145 -15.75 -8.62 3.12
N GLN A 146 -15.89 -8.28 1.84
CA GLN A 146 -15.60 -9.20 0.73
C GLN A 146 -14.10 -9.22 0.40
N GLY A 147 -13.44 -8.07 0.57
CA GLY A 147 -12.03 -7.87 0.26
C GLY A 147 -11.75 -7.75 -1.23
N ALA A 148 -10.97 -6.74 -1.58
CA ALA A 148 -10.48 -6.51 -2.94
C ALA A 148 -9.02 -6.02 -2.88
N VAL A 149 -8.27 -6.20 -3.95
CA VAL A 149 -7.00 -5.50 -4.12
C VAL A 149 -7.32 -4.08 -4.58
N TYR A 150 -6.81 -3.10 -3.85
CA TYR A 150 -6.88 -1.70 -4.23
C TYR A 150 -5.55 -1.25 -4.80
N ILE A 151 -5.60 -0.51 -5.89
CA ILE A 151 -4.45 0.16 -6.52
C ILE A 151 -4.87 1.61 -6.76
N SER A 152 -4.10 2.56 -6.25
CA SER A 152 -4.39 3.98 -6.48
C SER A 152 -3.91 4.45 -7.85
N ASP A 153 -4.41 5.61 -8.25
CA ASP A 153 -3.74 6.41 -9.26
C ASP A 153 -2.32 6.77 -8.79
N PRO A 154 -1.38 7.00 -9.73
CA PRO A 154 -0.08 7.55 -9.39
C PRO A 154 -0.21 8.92 -8.73
N GLN A 155 0.41 9.10 -7.58
CA GLN A 155 0.40 10.36 -6.84
C GLN A 155 1.78 10.68 -6.27
N LEU A 156 2.04 11.97 -6.09
CA LEU A 156 3.29 12.41 -5.48
C LEU A 156 3.26 12.06 -3.99
N ASP A 157 4.24 11.30 -3.55
CA ASP A 157 4.48 11.07 -2.12
C ASP A 157 5.15 12.32 -1.53
N GLU A 158 4.46 13.00 -0.61
CA GLU A 158 4.91 14.27 -0.03
C GLU A 158 6.18 14.12 0.80
N SER A 159 6.39 12.95 1.41
CA SER A 159 7.53 12.69 2.28
C SER A 159 8.84 12.50 1.50
N THR A 160 8.77 11.90 0.32
CA THR A 160 9.94 11.59 -0.52
C THR A 160 10.03 12.44 -1.78
N GLY A 161 8.97 13.16 -2.16
CA GLY A 161 8.87 13.90 -3.42
C GLY A 161 8.91 13.00 -4.66
N LYS A 162 8.60 11.69 -4.51
CA LYS A 162 8.61 10.72 -5.59
C LYS A 162 7.20 10.33 -5.99
N LEU A 163 7.01 10.04 -7.28
CA LEU A 163 5.75 9.49 -7.77
C LEU A 163 5.60 8.05 -7.30
N GLY A 164 4.47 7.72 -6.69
CA GLY A 164 4.16 6.41 -6.15
C GLY A 164 2.74 5.94 -6.44
N ILE A 165 2.53 4.65 -6.29
CA ILE A 165 1.22 3.98 -6.32
C ILE A 165 1.00 3.32 -4.96
N GLN A 166 -0.20 3.48 -4.43
CA GLN A 166 -0.62 2.76 -3.22
C GLN A 166 -1.25 1.42 -3.60
N PHE A 167 -0.83 0.38 -2.89
CA PHE A 167 -1.47 -0.94 -2.95
C PHE A 167 -2.07 -1.23 -1.59
N ALA A 168 -3.30 -1.74 -1.55
CA ALA A 168 -3.89 -2.25 -0.33
C ALA A 168 -4.52 -3.63 -0.58
N LEU A 169 -4.23 -4.58 0.32
CA LEU A 169 -4.64 -5.98 0.23
C LEU A 169 -5.32 -6.43 1.51
N PRO A 170 -6.46 -7.16 1.42
CA PRO A 170 -7.08 -7.75 2.60
C PRO A 170 -6.24 -8.89 3.17
N LEU A 171 -6.01 -8.85 4.48
CA LEU A 171 -5.39 -9.93 5.24
C LEU A 171 -6.48 -10.84 5.79
N ARG A 172 -6.34 -12.15 5.58
CA ARG A 172 -7.34 -13.13 5.96
C ARG A 172 -6.83 -14.10 7.01
N ASN A 173 -7.68 -14.46 7.94
CA ASN A 173 -7.44 -15.60 8.80
C ASN A 173 -7.48 -16.88 7.98
N HIS A 174 -6.41 -17.64 7.97
CA HIS A 174 -6.26 -18.84 7.14
C HIS A 174 -7.27 -19.95 7.48
N SER A 175 -7.72 -20.02 8.75
CA SER A 175 -8.66 -21.05 9.19
C SER A 175 -10.11 -20.72 8.85
N THR A 176 -10.47 -19.44 8.83
CA THR A 176 -11.87 -18.99 8.66
C THR A 176 -12.12 -18.30 7.32
N GLY A 177 -11.08 -17.89 6.60
CA GLY A 177 -11.17 -17.09 5.38
C GLY A 177 -11.64 -15.64 5.59
N LYS A 178 -12.00 -15.26 6.83
CA LYS A 178 -12.48 -13.91 7.15
C LYS A 178 -11.36 -12.90 7.10
N ILE A 179 -11.67 -11.69 6.64
CA ILE A 179 -10.75 -10.55 6.70
C ILE A 179 -10.51 -10.21 8.17
N ILE A 180 -9.27 -10.00 8.54
CA ILE A 180 -8.82 -9.64 9.89
C ILE A 180 -8.13 -8.28 9.93
N GLY A 181 -7.77 -7.72 8.78
CA GLY A 181 -7.09 -6.44 8.64
C GLY A 181 -6.75 -6.15 7.19
N ILE A 182 -6.12 -5.01 6.96
CA ILE A 182 -5.68 -4.58 5.63
C ILE A 182 -4.17 -4.26 5.67
N LEU A 183 -3.44 -4.77 4.70
CA LEU A 183 -2.05 -4.39 4.40
C LEU A 183 -2.06 -3.23 3.41
N ARG A 184 -1.25 -2.19 3.63
CA ARG A 184 -1.00 -1.12 2.66
C ARG A 184 0.48 -0.90 2.44
N THR A 185 0.85 -0.56 1.21
CA THR A 185 2.18 -0.03 0.88
C THR A 185 2.07 1.12 -0.11
N THR A 186 3.06 2.02 -0.06
CA THR A 186 3.36 2.99 -1.12
C THR A 186 4.58 2.51 -1.89
N TYR A 187 4.40 2.20 -3.17
CA TYR A 187 5.44 1.72 -4.09
C TYR A 187 5.86 2.84 -5.02
N ILE A 188 7.15 3.19 -5.06
CA ILE A 188 7.66 4.25 -5.93
C ILE A 188 7.80 3.78 -7.38
N LEU A 189 7.44 4.65 -8.32
CA LEU A 189 7.47 4.36 -9.74
C LEU A 189 8.81 4.65 -10.44
N THR A 190 9.82 5.12 -9.72
CA THR A 190 11.13 5.45 -10.31
C THR A 190 11.76 4.28 -11.08
N PRO A 191 11.78 3.04 -10.56
CA PRO A 191 12.29 1.90 -11.31
C PRO A 191 11.48 1.57 -12.55
N LEU A 192 10.15 1.74 -12.46
CA LEU A 192 9.24 1.54 -13.58
C LEU A 192 9.51 2.54 -14.69
N ASN A 193 9.62 3.83 -14.37
CA ASN A 193 9.95 4.89 -15.33
C ASN A 193 11.30 4.61 -16.00
N ALA A 194 12.33 4.22 -15.24
CA ALA A 194 13.63 3.87 -15.80
C ALA A 194 13.55 2.68 -16.77
N ALA A 195 12.78 1.64 -16.43
CA ALA A 195 12.58 0.47 -17.29
C ALA A 195 11.79 0.79 -18.57
N LEU A 196 10.84 1.71 -18.50
CA LEU A 196 10.07 2.16 -19.67
C LEU A 196 10.89 3.11 -20.56
N GLN A 197 11.77 3.93 -20.00
CA GLN A 197 12.59 4.90 -20.74
C GLN A 197 13.83 4.26 -21.38
N ALA A 198 14.39 3.21 -20.82
CA ALA A 198 15.57 2.53 -21.39
C ALA A 198 15.37 2.02 -22.84
N GLU A 199 14.12 1.85 -23.27
CA GLU A 199 13.78 1.37 -24.62
C GLU A 199 13.53 2.47 -25.64
N ILE A 200 13.51 3.76 -25.26
CA ILE A 200 13.01 4.84 -26.14
C ILE A 200 14.12 5.75 -26.64
N GLY A 201 15.29 5.76 -26.02
CA GLY A 201 16.31 6.79 -26.25
C GLY A 201 15.96 8.14 -25.60
N GLU A 202 16.95 9.03 -25.53
CA GLU A 202 16.92 10.28 -24.74
C GLU A 202 15.89 11.34 -25.18
N THR A 203 15.17 11.14 -26.30
CA THR A 203 14.29 12.16 -26.90
C THR A 203 12.81 11.85 -26.86
N SER A 204 12.39 10.75 -26.18
CA SER A 204 11.00 10.32 -26.13
C SER A 204 10.41 10.51 -24.73
N GLU A 205 9.22 11.08 -24.66
CA GLU A 205 8.41 11.17 -23.44
C GLU A 205 7.35 10.06 -23.44
N THR A 206 7.09 9.49 -22.28
CA THR A 206 6.00 8.52 -22.08
C THR A 206 5.06 9.06 -21.03
N ASP A 207 3.84 9.37 -21.44
CA ASP A 207 2.76 9.74 -20.54
C ASP A 207 1.95 8.50 -20.16
N MET A 208 1.67 8.35 -18.88
CA MET A 208 0.80 7.32 -18.37
C MET A 208 -0.56 7.94 -18.07
N PHE A 209 -1.58 7.49 -18.78
CA PHE A 209 -2.96 7.89 -18.54
C PHE A 209 -3.72 6.72 -17.94
N ILE A 210 -4.37 6.95 -16.82
CA ILE A 210 -5.39 6.04 -16.29
C ILE A 210 -6.71 6.54 -16.86
N PRO A 211 -7.46 5.70 -17.61
CA PRO A 211 -8.78 6.11 -18.10
C PRO A 211 -9.65 6.46 -16.88
N GLY A 212 -10.13 7.70 -16.83
CA GLY A 212 -11.12 8.11 -15.83
C GLY A 212 -12.40 7.31 -16.00
N GLU A 213 -13.06 7.00 -14.89
CA GLU A 213 -14.41 6.45 -14.88
C GLU A 213 -15.42 7.38 -15.56
#